data_0d8252b174f37b530c6a8c15f0bc2a70
#
_entry.id   0d8252b174f37b530c6a8c15f0bc2a70
#
_cell.length_a   1.000
_cell.length_b   1.000
_cell.length_c   1.000
_cell.angle_alpha   90.00
_cell.angle_beta   90.00
_cell.angle_gamma   90.00
#
_symmetry.space_group_name_H-M   'P 1'
#
loop_
_entity.id
_entity.type
_entity.pdbx_description
1 polymer ?
#
loop_
_entity_poly.entity_id
_entity_poly.type
_entity_poly.pdbx_seq_one_letter_code
_entity_poly.pdbx_strand_id
1 'polypeptide(L)'
;ALMGSIYLGALSALIGGVLGIGAAIYLVFYSTGKRFSVLVNMAITGLSGIPSILFGLVGYTLLIYRFGLSRSLLCSALCVAAMIIPFVAIRAEKILEEKGREYMKNSLSLGLSREYALRKLILPVCSVELLGTVALGMAYGMGAVAPILYTGAVMQADVPHSLSDPFMSLPYHLYILVNNGFSLDYAYGTAFVLMLFLLIIQLICKFITYLRKDN
;
A
#
# COMPACT_ATOMS: atom_id res chain seq x y z
N ALA A 1 3.75 14.70 13.25
CA ALA A 1 2.72 13.71 12.91
C ALA A 1 2.39 13.69 11.41
N LEU A 2 2.12 14.83 10.76
CA LEU A 2 1.73 14.87 9.33
C LEU A 2 2.83 14.34 8.41
N MET A 3 4.08 14.82 8.56
CA MET A 3 5.21 14.32 7.77
C MET A 3 5.49 12.84 7.97
N GLY A 4 5.36 12.35 9.21
CA GLY A 4 5.48 10.91 9.48
C GLY A 4 4.42 10.07 8.77
N SER A 5 3.17 10.57 8.67
CA SER A 5 2.12 9.90 7.88
C SER A 5 2.45 9.88 6.39
N ILE A 6 2.97 10.98 5.83
CA ILE A 6 3.35 11.06 4.42
C ILE A 6 4.48 10.07 4.10
N TYR A 7 5.54 10.08 4.89
CA TYR A 7 6.69 9.19 4.68
C TYR A 7 6.31 7.72 4.83
N LEU A 8 5.53 7.39 5.88
CA LEU A 8 4.99 6.04 6.06
C LEU A 8 4.15 5.60 4.86
N GLY A 9 3.19 6.45 4.46
CA GLY A 9 2.30 6.16 3.34
C GLY A 9 3.05 5.99 2.03
N ALA A 10 3.97 6.91 1.71
CA ALA A 10 4.75 6.85 0.47
C ALA A 10 5.63 5.59 0.41
N LEU A 11 6.35 5.28 1.50
CA LEU A 11 7.25 4.13 1.54
C LEU A 11 6.47 2.81 1.51
N SER A 12 5.39 2.70 2.28
CA SER A 12 4.56 1.50 2.29
C SER A 12 3.82 1.29 0.97
N ALA A 13 3.35 2.37 0.33
CA ALA A 13 2.72 2.30 -0.98
C ALA A 13 3.71 1.93 -2.10
N LEU A 14 4.95 2.42 -2.03
CA LEU A 14 5.99 2.03 -2.97
C LEU A 14 6.26 0.52 -2.88
N ILE A 15 6.53 0.02 -1.68
CA ILE A 15 6.82 -1.41 -1.47
C ILE A 15 5.60 -2.27 -1.80
N GLY A 16 4.45 -1.96 -1.20
CA GLY A 16 3.21 -2.71 -1.38
C GLY A 16 2.67 -2.61 -2.81
N GLY A 17 2.85 -1.45 -3.46
CA GLY A 17 2.49 -1.21 -4.85
C GLY A 17 3.29 -2.06 -5.83
N VAL A 18 4.62 -2.03 -5.71
CA VAL A 18 5.51 -2.82 -6.58
C VAL A 18 5.25 -4.31 -6.43
N LEU A 19 5.15 -4.82 -5.19
CA LEU A 19 4.91 -6.23 -4.93
C LEU A 19 3.49 -6.66 -5.33
N GLY A 20 2.48 -5.85 -5.02
CA GLY A 20 1.09 -6.13 -5.37
C GLY A 20 0.84 -6.13 -6.87
N ILE A 21 1.34 -5.11 -7.60
CA ILE A 21 1.23 -5.07 -9.07
C ILE A 21 2.04 -6.21 -9.70
N GLY A 22 3.25 -6.49 -9.19
CA GLY A 22 4.06 -7.61 -9.66
C GLY A 22 3.35 -8.95 -9.51
N ALA A 23 2.70 -9.20 -8.38
CA ALA A 23 1.90 -10.39 -8.16
C ALA A 23 0.70 -10.48 -9.13
N ALA A 24 0.00 -9.37 -9.37
CA ALA A 24 -1.11 -9.30 -10.31
C ALA A 24 -0.66 -9.57 -11.76
N ILE A 25 0.45 -8.98 -12.20
CA ILE A 25 1.03 -9.23 -13.53
C ILE A 25 1.36 -10.72 -13.69
N TYR A 26 1.98 -11.30 -12.67
CA TYR A 26 2.30 -12.72 -12.68
C TYR A 26 1.02 -13.59 -12.82
N LEU A 27 0.01 -13.33 -11.99
CA LEU A 27 -1.23 -14.12 -11.99
C LEU A 27 -1.98 -14.02 -13.32
N VAL A 28 -2.06 -12.83 -13.93
CA VAL A 28 -2.84 -12.60 -15.15
C VAL A 28 -2.11 -13.10 -16.40
N PHE A 29 -0.80 -12.88 -16.53
CA PHE A 29 -0.08 -13.10 -17.79
C PHE A 29 0.95 -14.24 -17.77
N TYR A 30 1.49 -14.61 -16.61
CA TYR A 30 2.55 -15.61 -16.50
C TYR A 30 2.16 -16.89 -15.76
N SER A 31 0.93 -16.99 -15.30
CA SER A 31 0.41 -18.13 -14.54
C SER A 31 0.23 -19.37 -15.44
N THR A 32 1.33 -19.98 -15.88
CA THR A 32 1.34 -21.22 -16.66
C THR A 32 1.35 -22.49 -15.79
N GLY A 33 1.85 -22.38 -14.56
CA GLY A 33 1.94 -23.46 -13.57
C GLY A 33 0.84 -23.39 -12.53
N LYS A 34 -0.16 -24.27 -12.59
CA LYS A 34 -1.30 -24.27 -11.66
C LYS A 34 -0.88 -24.22 -10.17
N ARG A 35 0.19 -24.90 -9.77
CA ARG A 35 0.61 -24.99 -8.35
C ARG A 35 1.12 -23.67 -7.78
N PHE A 36 2.00 -22.96 -8.50
CA PHE A 36 2.58 -21.72 -8.00
C PHE A 36 1.57 -20.57 -8.01
N SER A 37 0.72 -20.48 -9.02
CA SER A 37 -0.35 -19.48 -9.04
C SER A 37 -1.37 -19.71 -7.91
N VAL A 38 -1.68 -20.94 -7.58
CA VAL A 38 -2.52 -21.28 -6.42
C VAL A 38 -1.86 -20.80 -5.13
N LEU A 39 -0.55 -21.02 -4.96
CA LEU A 39 0.18 -20.54 -3.76
C LEU A 39 0.17 -19.01 -3.65
N VAL A 40 0.43 -18.29 -4.75
CA VAL A 40 0.39 -16.82 -4.75
C VAL A 40 -1.01 -16.32 -4.42
N ASN A 41 -2.03 -16.92 -5.01
CA ASN A 41 -3.42 -16.53 -4.75
C ASN A 41 -3.85 -16.85 -3.30
N MET A 42 -3.44 -18.00 -2.77
CA MET A 42 -3.65 -18.35 -1.36
C MET A 42 -2.93 -17.38 -0.43
N ALA A 43 -1.71 -16.95 -0.74
CA ALA A 43 -0.98 -15.98 0.05
C ALA A 43 -1.68 -14.60 0.05
N ILE A 44 -2.13 -14.11 -1.11
CA ILE A 44 -2.85 -12.84 -1.24
C ILE A 44 -4.16 -12.91 -0.45
N THR A 45 -4.96 -13.97 -0.65
CA THR A 45 -6.23 -14.15 0.05
C THR A 45 -6.03 -14.33 1.56
N GLY A 46 -5.03 -15.12 1.95
CA GLY A 46 -4.66 -15.32 3.34
C GLY A 46 -4.28 -14.01 4.03
N LEU A 47 -3.39 -13.22 3.41
CA LEU A 47 -3.00 -11.90 3.92
C LEU A 47 -4.18 -10.93 4.05
N SER A 48 -5.15 -10.97 3.13
CA SER A 48 -6.31 -10.10 3.17
C SER A 48 -7.26 -10.38 4.35
N GLY A 49 -7.22 -11.60 4.88
CA GLY A 49 -8.03 -12.00 6.05
C GLY A 49 -7.36 -11.75 7.40
N ILE A 50 -6.10 -11.33 7.43
CA ILE A 50 -5.36 -11.12 8.70
C ILE A 50 -5.78 -9.79 9.33
N PRO A 51 -6.19 -9.78 10.63
CA PRO A 51 -6.41 -8.53 11.37
C PRO A 51 -5.17 -7.64 11.37
N SER A 52 -5.34 -6.34 11.11
CA SER A 52 -4.24 -5.37 10.96
C SER A 52 -3.25 -5.34 12.13
N ILE A 53 -3.71 -5.60 13.34
CA ILE A 53 -2.85 -5.64 14.53
C ILE A 53 -1.82 -6.77 14.48
N LEU A 54 -2.14 -7.89 13.84
CA LEU A 54 -1.20 -9.00 13.70
C LEU A 54 -0.01 -8.66 12.82
N PHE A 55 -0.17 -7.79 11.82
CA PHE A 55 0.97 -7.29 11.05
C PHE A 55 1.96 -6.53 11.94
N GLY A 56 1.46 -5.77 12.92
CA GLY A 56 2.31 -5.08 13.90
C GLY A 56 3.00 -6.03 14.87
N LEU A 57 2.27 -7.02 15.41
CA LEU A 57 2.82 -8.00 16.35
C LEU A 57 3.86 -8.91 15.68
N VAL A 58 3.55 -9.41 14.50
CA VAL A 58 4.50 -10.22 13.70
C VAL A 58 5.69 -9.39 13.30
N GLY A 59 5.47 -8.15 12.85
CA GLY A 59 6.54 -7.22 12.53
C GLY A 59 7.45 -6.93 13.73
N TYR A 60 6.89 -6.69 14.90
CA TYR A 60 7.67 -6.54 16.14
C TYR A 60 8.51 -7.80 16.42
N THR A 61 7.86 -8.96 16.39
CA THR A 61 8.55 -10.22 16.71
C THR A 61 9.65 -10.55 15.72
N LEU A 62 9.43 -10.36 14.42
CA LEU A 62 10.40 -10.70 13.40
C LEU A 62 11.45 -9.60 13.25
N LEU A 63 11.05 -8.35 13.01
CA LEU A 63 11.97 -7.28 12.63
C LEU A 63 12.75 -6.76 13.86
N ILE A 64 12.06 -6.53 14.97
CA ILE A 64 12.68 -5.90 16.14
C ILE A 64 13.30 -6.97 17.05
N TYR A 65 12.51 -7.95 17.49
CA TYR A 65 12.99 -8.93 18.45
C TYR A 65 13.98 -9.93 17.84
N ARG A 66 13.67 -10.49 16.65
CA ARG A 66 14.50 -11.54 16.03
C ARG A 66 15.68 -10.98 15.25
N PHE A 67 15.48 -9.92 14.45
CA PHE A 67 16.55 -9.31 13.63
C PHE A 67 17.25 -8.14 14.33
N GLY A 68 16.82 -7.72 15.51
CA GLY A 68 17.46 -6.66 16.29
C GLY A 68 17.37 -5.26 15.69
N LEU A 69 16.39 -5.04 14.78
CA LEU A 69 16.17 -3.71 14.20
C LEU A 69 15.56 -2.77 15.25
N SER A 70 15.89 -1.49 15.16
CA SER A 70 15.25 -0.46 15.97
C SER A 70 13.80 -0.22 15.55
N ARG A 71 12.96 0.28 16.46
CA ARG A 71 11.64 0.83 16.11
C ARG A 71 11.84 1.98 15.15
N SER A 72 11.29 1.88 13.95
CA SER A 72 11.62 2.80 12.87
C SER A 72 10.52 2.94 11.83
N LEU A 73 10.66 3.98 11.03
CA LEU A 73 9.81 4.21 9.86
C LEU A 73 9.87 3.02 8.89
N LEU A 74 11.06 2.44 8.68
CA LEU A 74 11.23 1.28 7.79
C LEU A 74 10.47 0.05 8.29
N CYS A 75 10.62 -0.31 9.58
CA CYS A 75 9.91 -1.46 10.15
C CYS A 75 8.39 -1.30 10.04
N SER A 76 7.90 -0.10 10.34
CA SER A 76 6.47 0.23 10.20
C SER A 76 6.01 0.17 8.74
N ALA A 77 6.80 0.71 7.82
CA ALA A 77 6.46 0.71 6.40
C ALA A 77 6.42 -0.71 5.81
N LEU A 78 7.30 -1.61 6.24
CA LEU A 78 7.24 -3.02 5.84
C LEU A 78 5.97 -3.72 6.34
N CYS A 79 5.56 -3.47 7.59
CA CYS A 79 4.34 -4.04 8.15
C CYS A 79 3.09 -3.51 7.46
N VAL A 80 3.03 -2.20 7.19
CA VAL A 80 1.93 -1.57 6.46
C VAL A 80 1.93 -2.00 5.00
N ALA A 81 3.10 -2.14 4.36
CA ALA A 81 3.21 -2.65 3.00
C ALA A 81 2.65 -4.07 2.89
N ALA A 82 2.98 -4.97 3.84
CA ALA A 82 2.42 -6.32 3.88
C ALA A 82 0.89 -6.32 3.95
N MET A 83 0.29 -5.37 4.67
CA MET A 83 -1.16 -5.17 4.73
C MET A 83 -1.74 -4.62 3.42
N ILE A 84 -0.99 -3.75 2.70
CA ILE A 84 -1.43 -3.12 1.45
C ILE A 84 -1.31 -4.09 0.26
N ILE A 85 -0.32 -5.00 0.24
CA ILE A 85 -0.06 -5.93 -0.87
C ILE A 85 -1.33 -6.62 -1.39
N PRO A 86 -2.14 -7.32 -0.57
CA PRO A 86 -3.33 -8.00 -1.05
C PRO A 86 -4.35 -7.05 -1.65
N PHE A 87 -4.54 -5.88 -1.04
CA PHE A 87 -5.44 -4.85 -1.55
C PHE A 87 -5.04 -4.38 -2.95
N VAL A 88 -3.75 -4.07 -3.16
CA VAL A 88 -3.23 -3.64 -4.46
C VAL A 88 -3.26 -4.79 -5.46
N ALA A 89 -2.87 -6.00 -5.07
CA ALA A 89 -2.82 -7.16 -5.95
C ALA A 89 -4.20 -7.49 -6.53
N ILE A 90 -5.22 -7.61 -5.69
CA ILE A 90 -6.59 -7.94 -6.11
C ILE A 90 -7.16 -6.88 -7.07
N ARG A 91 -6.94 -5.59 -6.77
CA ARG A 91 -7.43 -4.52 -7.66
C ARG A 91 -6.66 -4.42 -8.96
N ALA A 92 -5.33 -4.57 -8.90
CA ALA A 92 -4.48 -4.59 -10.09
C ALA A 92 -4.78 -5.80 -10.99
N GLU A 93 -5.02 -6.97 -10.41
CA GLU A 93 -5.44 -8.17 -11.13
C GLU A 93 -6.71 -7.90 -11.93
N LYS A 94 -7.74 -7.33 -11.31
CA LYS A 94 -8.99 -6.98 -11.97
C LYS A 94 -8.78 -6.00 -13.15
N ILE A 95 -8.00 -4.94 -12.96
CA ILE A 95 -7.68 -3.97 -14.02
C ILE A 95 -6.98 -4.66 -15.20
N LEU A 96 -5.98 -5.50 -14.90
CA LEU A 96 -5.21 -6.22 -15.90
C LEU A 96 -6.02 -7.31 -16.60
N GLU A 97 -6.99 -7.93 -15.93
CA GLU A 97 -7.91 -8.87 -16.54
C GLU A 97 -8.89 -8.19 -17.50
N GLU A 98 -9.53 -7.11 -17.05
CA GLU A 98 -10.56 -6.43 -17.85
C GLU A 98 -9.98 -5.78 -19.09
N LYS A 99 -8.82 -5.14 -18.99
CA LYS A 99 -8.20 -4.40 -20.11
C LYS A 99 -7.03 -5.13 -20.75
N GLY A 100 -6.13 -5.65 -19.92
CA GLY A 100 -4.86 -6.19 -20.38
C GLY A 100 -4.98 -7.48 -21.16
N ARG A 101 -5.95 -8.35 -20.86
CA ARG A 101 -6.11 -9.63 -21.56
C ARG A 101 -6.47 -9.46 -23.04
N GLU A 102 -7.32 -8.49 -23.35
CA GLU A 102 -7.69 -8.20 -24.75
C GLU A 102 -6.48 -7.68 -25.55
N TYR A 103 -5.75 -6.71 -25.00
CA TYR A 103 -4.52 -6.20 -25.61
C TYR A 103 -3.48 -7.31 -25.80
N MET A 104 -3.31 -8.19 -24.81
CA MET A 104 -2.38 -9.32 -24.93
C MET A 104 -2.77 -10.27 -26.07
N LYS A 105 -4.03 -10.67 -26.15
CA LYS A 105 -4.55 -11.56 -27.19
C LYS A 105 -4.31 -10.94 -28.60
N ASN A 106 -4.67 -9.71 -28.79
CA ASN A 106 -4.52 -9.00 -30.06
C ASN A 106 -3.05 -8.86 -30.45
N SER A 107 -2.17 -8.53 -29.50
CA SER A 107 -0.72 -8.42 -29.74
C SER A 107 -0.08 -9.73 -30.15
N LEU A 108 -0.43 -10.82 -29.48
CA LEU A 108 0.06 -12.17 -29.82
C LEU A 108 -0.41 -12.61 -31.22
N SER A 109 -1.63 -12.27 -31.62
CA SER A 109 -2.15 -12.55 -32.96
C SER A 109 -1.40 -11.80 -34.07
N LEU A 110 -0.78 -10.64 -33.73
CA LEU A 110 0.09 -9.87 -34.64
C LEU A 110 1.55 -10.35 -34.59
N GLY A 111 1.87 -11.43 -33.87
CA GLY A 111 3.24 -11.97 -33.74
C GLY A 111 4.14 -11.21 -32.78
N LEU A 112 3.61 -10.30 -31.98
CA LEU A 112 4.39 -9.58 -30.96
C LEU A 112 4.71 -10.50 -29.78
N SER A 113 5.91 -10.32 -29.19
CA SER A 113 6.25 -11.07 -27.99
C SER A 113 5.43 -10.61 -26.77
N ARG A 114 5.19 -11.53 -25.83
CA ARG A 114 4.46 -11.27 -24.59
C ARG A 114 5.07 -10.11 -23.80
N GLU A 115 6.40 -10.05 -23.71
CA GLU A 115 7.10 -9.01 -22.97
C GLU A 115 6.96 -7.64 -23.63
N TYR A 116 7.01 -7.60 -24.96
CA TYR A 116 6.80 -6.36 -25.71
C TYR A 116 5.37 -5.85 -25.50
N ALA A 117 4.37 -6.71 -25.65
CA ALA A 117 2.97 -6.37 -25.43
C ALA A 117 2.73 -5.84 -23.99
N LEU A 118 3.31 -6.52 -23.00
CA LEU A 118 3.19 -6.09 -21.59
C LEU A 118 3.80 -4.70 -21.36
N ARG A 119 5.07 -4.49 -21.76
CA ARG A 119 5.80 -3.27 -21.43
C ARG A 119 5.39 -2.08 -22.28
N LYS A 120 5.06 -2.27 -23.55
CA LYS A 120 4.83 -1.19 -24.52
C LYS A 120 3.34 -0.88 -24.74
N LEU A 121 2.45 -1.81 -24.45
CA LEU A 121 1.02 -1.63 -24.69
C LEU A 121 0.22 -1.69 -23.39
N ILE A 122 0.28 -2.79 -22.65
CA ILE A 122 -0.60 -3.05 -21.51
C ILE A 122 -0.28 -2.14 -20.32
N LEU A 123 0.99 -2.11 -19.87
CA LEU A 123 1.37 -1.29 -18.72
C LEU A 123 1.12 0.21 -18.95
N PRO A 124 1.46 0.81 -20.10
CA PRO A 124 1.12 2.21 -20.38
C PRO A 124 -0.39 2.48 -20.37
N VAL A 125 -1.21 1.60 -20.98
CA VAL A 125 -2.68 1.75 -21.00
C VAL A 125 -3.29 1.63 -19.61
N CYS A 126 -2.83 0.67 -18.80
CA CYS A 126 -3.33 0.45 -17.44
C CYS A 126 -2.66 1.34 -16.38
N SER A 127 -1.60 2.08 -16.73
CA SER A 127 -0.74 2.79 -15.77
C SER A 127 -1.48 3.72 -14.83
N VAL A 128 -2.45 4.46 -15.33
CA VAL A 128 -3.21 5.45 -14.54
C VAL A 128 -4.07 4.77 -13.48
N GLU A 129 -4.74 3.68 -13.85
CA GLU A 129 -5.59 2.92 -12.93
C GLU A 129 -4.76 2.14 -11.91
N LEU A 130 -3.60 1.62 -12.34
CA LEU A 130 -2.64 0.97 -11.44
C LEU A 130 -2.06 1.97 -10.44
N LEU A 131 -1.65 3.16 -10.88
CA LEU A 131 -1.18 4.23 -9.99
C LEU A 131 -2.30 4.69 -9.05
N GLY A 132 -3.53 4.83 -9.54
CA GLY A 132 -4.69 5.11 -8.71
C GLY A 132 -4.93 4.06 -7.63
N THR A 133 -4.69 2.79 -7.96
CA THR A 133 -4.79 1.69 -7.00
C THR A 133 -3.71 1.76 -5.91
N VAL A 134 -2.47 2.10 -6.28
CA VAL A 134 -1.37 2.31 -5.31
C VAL A 134 -1.66 3.50 -4.40
N ALA A 135 -2.19 4.58 -4.95
CA ALA A 135 -2.55 5.75 -4.16
C ALA A 135 -3.71 5.48 -3.17
N LEU A 136 -4.68 4.65 -3.56
CA LEU A 136 -5.70 4.17 -2.63
C LEU A 136 -5.10 3.26 -1.55
N GLY A 137 -4.14 2.42 -1.90
CA GLY A 137 -3.35 1.62 -0.95
C GLY A 137 -2.57 2.51 0.03
N MET A 138 -1.96 3.60 -0.46
CA MET A 138 -1.31 4.62 0.36
C MET A 138 -2.28 5.22 1.39
N ALA A 139 -3.45 5.67 0.94
CA ALA A 139 -4.46 6.25 1.82
C ALA A 139 -4.94 5.23 2.88
N TYR A 140 -5.13 3.97 2.49
CA TYR A 140 -5.46 2.87 3.40
C TYR A 140 -4.37 2.65 4.46
N GLY A 141 -3.11 2.59 4.05
CA GLY A 141 -1.97 2.42 4.94
C GLY A 141 -1.74 3.61 5.87
N MET A 142 -1.94 4.83 5.37
CA MET A 142 -1.82 6.05 6.17
C MET A 142 -2.86 6.14 7.29
N GLY A 143 -4.02 5.50 7.15
CA GLY A 143 -5.05 5.44 8.19
C GLY A 143 -4.79 4.36 9.25
N ALA A 144 -3.83 3.47 9.06
CA ALA A 144 -3.59 2.34 9.95
C ALA A 144 -2.81 2.74 11.21
N VAL A 145 -3.35 2.42 12.38
CA VAL A 145 -2.66 2.57 13.69
C VAL A 145 -2.02 1.26 14.12
N ALA A 146 -2.78 0.17 14.03
CA ALA A 146 -2.41 -1.10 14.62
C ALA A 146 -1.06 -1.68 14.14
N PRO A 147 -0.71 -1.65 12.84
CA PRO A 147 0.58 -2.17 12.39
C PRO A 147 1.77 -1.37 12.90
N ILE A 148 1.62 -0.06 13.13
CA ILE A 148 2.73 0.83 13.51
C ILE A 148 2.93 0.95 15.01
N LEU A 149 1.93 0.59 15.81
CA LEU A 149 1.92 0.73 17.25
C LEU A 149 3.16 0.09 17.92
N TYR A 150 3.55 -1.06 17.41
CA TYR A 150 4.68 -1.84 17.96
C TYR A 150 5.98 -1.64 17.20
N THR A 151 5.93 -1.14 15.95
CA THR A 151 7.06 -1.23 15.00
C THR A 151 7.84 0.06 14.80
N GLY A 152 7.25 1.23 15.09
CA GLY A 152 8.01 2.47 14.89
C GLY A 152 7.33 3.74 15.35
N ALA A 153 6.02 3.70 15.65
CA ALA A 153 5.34 4.89 16.14
C ALA A 153 5.73 5.16 17.60
N VAL A 154 6.12 6.39 17.89
CA VAL A 154 6.45 6.87 19.24
C VAL A 154 5.79 8.23 19.48
N MET A 155 5.52 8.52 20.75
CA MET A 155 4.96 9.81 21.15
C MET A 155 6.05 10.91 21.07
N GLN A 156 5.68 12.06 20.52
CA GLN A 156 6.57 13.25 20.42
C GLN A 156 7.86 13.00 19.62
N ALA A 157 7.80 12.17 18.57
CA ALA A 157 8.91 12.05 17.65
C ALA A 157 9.05 13.30 16.78
N ASP A 158 10.28 13.67 16.52
CA ASP A 158 10.63 14.65 15.49
C ASP A 158 10.30 14.13 14.08
N VAL A 159 10.47 14.99 13.08
CA VAL A 159 10.36 14.55 11.69
C VAL A 159 11.50 13.57 11.40
N PRO A 160 11.21 12.35 10.92
CA PRO A 160 12.25 11.38 10.65
C PRO A 160 13.18 11.88 9.52
N HIS A 161 14.48 11.87 9.78
CA HIS A 161 15.53 12.22 8.81
C HIS A 161 16.12 10.98 8.15
N SER A 162 15.92 9.81 8.78
CA SER A 162 16.40 8.50 8.31
C SER A 162 15.27 7.48 8.35
N LEU A 163 15.38 6.44 7.52
CA LEU A 163 14.47 5.29 7.55
C LEU A 163 14.54 4.51 8.86
N SER A 164 15.63 4.65 9.60
CA SER A 164 15.86 4.00 10.91
C SER A 164 15.31 4.81 12.08
N ASP A 165 14.82 6.03 11.85
CA ASP A 165 14.30 6.86 12.91
C ASP A 165 12.86 6.46 13.28
N PRO A 166 12.50 6.57 14.56
CA PRO A 166 11.11 6.50 14.98
C PRO A 166 10.34 7.73 14.46
N PHE A 167 9.03 7.62 14.40
CA PHE A 167 8.18 8.69 13.87
C PHE A 167 6.84 8.78 14.59
N MET A 168 6.15 9.90 14.37
CA MET A 168 4.78 10.08 14.80
C MET A 168 3.87 10.27 13.58
N SER A 169 2.80 9.48 13.47
CA SER A 169 1.79 9.62 12.41
C SER A 169 0.51 10.27 12.95
N LEU A 170 -0.33 10.82 12.07
CA LEU A 170 -1.62 11.40 12.45
C LEU A 170 -2.57 10.39 13.11
N PRO A 171 -2.76 9.15 12.58
CA PRO A 171 -3.63 8.19 13.23
C PRO A 171 -3.07 7.73 14.60
N TYR A 172 -1.75 7.64 14.76
CA TYR A 172 -1.15 7.34 16.05
C TYR A 172 -1.31 8.52 17.03
N HIS A 173 -1.17 9.75 16.56
CA HIS A 173 -1.42 10.97 17.37
C HIS A 173 -2.87 10.98 17.87
N LEU A 174 -3.84 10.73 16.99
CA LEU A 174 -5.24 10.61 17.35
C LEU A 174 -5.47 9.52 18.43
N TYR A 175 -4.88 8.35 18.21
CA TYR A 175 -4.96 7.23 19.16
C TYR A 175 -4.45 7.64 20.55
N ILE A 176 -3.30 8.30 20.64
CA ILE A 176 -2.71 8.75 21.91
C ILE A 176 -3.58 9.79 22.60
N LEU A 177 -4.11 10.78 21.86
CA LEU A 177 -4.98 11.80 22.43
C LEU A 177 -6.24 11.23 23.07
N VAL A 178 -6.86 10.25 22.40
CA VAL A 178 -8.08 9.60 22.90
C VAL A 178 -7.77 8.63 24.03
N ASN A 179 -6.77 7.77 23.85
CA ASN A 179 -6.49 6.68 24.80
C ASN A 179 -5.92 7.18 26.13
N ASN A 180 -5.13 8.26 26.10
CA ASN A 180 -4.57 8.86 27.31
C ASN A 180 -5.43 9.97 27.90
N GLY A 181 -6.56 10.31 27.30
CA GLY A 181 -7.48 11.32 27.78
C GLY A 181 -6.93 12.75 27.83
N PHE A 182 -5.94 13.07 26.97
CA PHE A 182 -5.29 14.39 27.01
C PHE A 182 -6.23 15.53 26.62
N SER A 183 -6.96 15.40 25.51
CA SER A 183 -7.92 16.42 25.06
C SER A 183 -8.78 15.88 23.91
N LEU A 184 -10.09 15.90 24.11
CA LEU A 184 -11.03 15.54 23.04
C LEU A 184 -11.05 16.57 21.91
N ASP A 185 -10.86 17.86 22.21
CA ASP A 185 -10.86 18.90 21.18
C ASP A 185 -9.69 18.74 20.22
N TYR A 186 -8.49 18.47 20.72
CA TYR A 186 -7.34 18.15 19.86
C TYR A 186 -7.50 16.82 19.12
N ALA A 187 -8.17 15.84 19.72
CA ALA A 187 -8.47 14.59 19.04
C ALA A 187 -9.39 14.80 17.83
N TYR A 188 -10.50 15.56 18.01
CA TYR A 188 -11.39 15.94 16.90
C TYR A 188 -10.65 16.74 15.81
N GLY A 189 -9.82 17.71 16.21
CA GLY A 189 -8.98 18.47 15.27
C GLY A 189 -8.04 17.55 14.47
N THR A 190 -7.37 16.60 15.12
CA THR A 190 -6.48 15.64 14.45
C THR A 190 -7.26 14.71 13.52
N ALA A 191 -8.45 14.22 13.93
CA ALA A 191 -9.31 13.42 13.09
C ALA A 191 -9.76 14.19 11.84
N PHE A 192 -10.16 15.44 11.99
CA PHE A 192 -10.55 16.31 10.87
C PHE A 192 -9.41 16.49 9.87
N VAL A 193 -8.20 16.82 10.36
CA VAL A 193 -7.00 16.97 9.51
C VAL A 193 -6.68 15.67 8.78
N LEU A 194 -6.74 14.53 9.46
CA LEU A 194 -6.51 13.22 8.84
C LEU A 194 -7.53 12.92 7.75
N MET A 195 -8.82 13.13 8.03
CA MET A 195 -9.90 12.90 7.05
C MET A 195 -9.74 13.82 5.82
N LEU A 196 -9.49 15.10 6.05
CA LEU A 196 -9.29 16.09 4.98
C LEU A 196 -8.08 15.72 4.11
N PHE A 197 -6.98 15.31 4.74
CA PHE A 197 -5.76 14.93 4.05
C PHE A 197 -5.96 13.67 3.17
N LEU A 198 -6.60 12.63 3.71
CA LEU A 198 -6.93 11.42 2.94
C LEU A 198 -7.90 11.72 1.79
N LEU A 199 -8.90 12.59 2.02
CA LEU A 199 -9.84 13.02 0.99
C LEU A 199 -9.14 13.76 -0.14
N ILE A 200 -8.22 14.68 0.17
CA ILE A 200 -7.44 15.42 -0.83
C ILE A 200 -6.61 14.45 -1.68
N ILE A 201 -5.90 13.50 -1.07
CA ILE A 201 -5.13 12.50 -1.81
C ILE A 201 -6.03 11.72 -2.77
N GLN A 202 -7.20 11.25 -2.30
CA GLN A 202 -8.14 10.48 -3.11
C GLN A 202 -8.72 11.31 -4.26
N LEU A 203 -9.07 12.58 -4.01
CA LEU A 203 -9.58 13.48 -5.04
C LEU A 203 -8.53 13.76 -6.12
N ILE A 204 -7.29 14.04 -5.73
CA ILE A 204 -6.18 14.25 -6.67
C ILE A 204 -5.98 13.01 -7.54
N CYS A 205 -5.94 11.82 -6.94
CA CYS A 205 -5.78 10.57 -7.68
C CYS A 205 -6.93 10.32 -8.65
N LYS A 206 -8.17 10.54 -8.20
CA LYS A 206 -9.35 10.39 -9.04
C LYS A 206 -9.37 11.40 -10.19
N PHE A 207 -8.99 12.64 -9.93
CA PHE A 207 -8.91 13.71 -10.92
C PHE A 207 -7.87 13.40 -12.01
N ILE A 208 -6.67 12.95 -11.62
CA ILE A 208 -5.62 12.51 -12.56
C ILE A 208 -6.11 11.34 -13.42
N THR A 209 -6.79 10.37 -12.80
CA THR A 209 -7.36 9.21 -13.51
C THR A 209 -8.44 9.65 -14.51
N TYR A 210 -9.27 10.61 -14.15
CA TYR A 210 -10.33 11.15 -15.02
C TYR A 210 -9.75 11.88 -16.24
N LEU A 211 -8.83 12.84 -16.02
CA LEU A 211 -8.22 13.62 -17.12
C LEU A 211 -7.49 12.75 -18.17
N ARG A 212 -6.96 11.61 -17.76
CA ARG A 212 -6.20 10.73 -18.65
C ARG A 212 -7.06 9.67 -19.35
N LYS A 213 -8.31 9.52 -18.95
CA LYS A 213 -9.27 8.62 -19.60
C LYS A 213 -9.88 9.23 -20.86
N ASP A 214 -9.91 10.57 -20.93
CA ASP A 214 -10.50 11.32 -22.04
C ASP A 214 -9.47 11.69 -23.12
N ASN A 215 -8.19 11.34 -22.94
CA ASN A 215 -7.12 11.42 -23.95
C ASN A 215 -6.65 10.01 -24.37
#